data_af637d11efd2466d29284d58d7edef13
#
_entry.id   af637d11efd2466d29284d58d7edef13
#
_cell.length_a   1.000
_cell.length_b   1.000
_cell.length_c   1.000
_cell.angle_alpha   90.00
_cell.angle_beta   90.00
_cell.angle_gamma   90.00
#
_symmetry.space_group_name_H-M   'P 1'
#
loop_
_entity.id
_entity.type
_entity.pdbx_description
1 polymer ?
#
loop_
_entity_poly.entity_id
_entity_poly.type
_entity_poly.pdbx_seq_one_letter_code
_entity_poly.pdbx_strand_id
1 'polypeptide(L)'
;PVDTFINTALGADLQELKVRTAVKREQFKAEDFGRISVENFPPCINHLIGMAQAGENIPHLGRFALTAFLHHIGLSSDDILALYATSPDFDQAKTKYQVDHITGQTSGTEYTPPECATMKSYGICFEPDNLCTNPKANVKHPLSYYRIKNLPRKGVKGEKVPTPSTDSRSSPPAEPR
;
A
#
# COMPACT_ATOMS: atom_id res chain seq x y z
N PRO A 1 1.04 35.85 -31.64
CA PRO A 1 0.24 34.72 -32.10
C PRO A 1 0.86 33.34 -31.89
N VAL A 2 2.20 33.26 -31.63
CA VAL A 2 2.87 31.98 -31.37
C VAL A 2 2.44 31.38 -30.03
N ASP A 3 2.28 32.26 -29.02
CA ASP A 3 1.88 31.85 -27.65
C ASP A 3 0.47 31.26 -27.60
N THR A 4 -0.43 31.70 -28.46
CA THR A 4 -1.81 31.20 -28.50
C THR A 4 -1.85 29.77 -29.10
N PHE A 5 -0.99 29.48 -30.08
CA PHE A 5 -0.93 28.19 -30.71
C PHE A 5 -0.28 27.14 -29.78
N ILE A 6 0.79 27.52 -29.06
CA ILE A 6 1.46 26.67 -28.07
C ILE A 6 0.52 26.35 -26.89
N ASN A 7 -0.19 27.36 -26.37
CA ASN A 7 -1.14 27.14 -25.29
C ASN A 7 -2.33 26.27 -25.68
N THR A 8 -2.77 26.30 -26.95
CA THR A 8 -3.87 25.47 -27.42
C THR A 8 -3.44 24.02 -27.63
N ALA A 9 -2.25 23.78 -28.19
CA ALA A 9 -1.71 22.43 -28.42
C ALA A 9 -1.31 21.78 -27.08
N LEU A 10 -0.57 22.48 -26.22
CA LEU A 10 -0.21 21.99 -24.88
C LEU A 10 -1.43 21.84 -23.97
N GLY A 11 -2.47 22.66 -24.14
CA GLY A 11 -3.70 22.54 -23.38
C GLY A 11 -4.46 21.24 -23.63
N ALA A 12 -4.49 20.78 -24.88
CA ALA A 12 -5.13 19.50 -25.26
C ALA A 12 -4.35 18.31 -24.68
N ASP A 13 -3.02 18.30 -24.81
CA ASP A 13 -2.16 17.24 -24.27
C ASP A 13 -2.19 17.21 -22.72
N LEU A 14 -2.22 18.37 -22.07
CA LEU A 14 -2.39 18.47 -20.62
C LEU A 14 -3.76 17.97 -20.14
N GLN A 15 -4.82 18.23 -20.91
CA GLN A 15 -6.15 17.70 -20.61
C GLN A 15 -6.20 16.17 -20.78
N GLU A 16 -5.61 15.65 -21.85
CA GLU A 16 -5.53 14.19 -22.06
C GLU A 16 -4.70 13.51 -20.96
N LEU A 17 -3.57 14.09 -20.57
CA LEU A 17 -2.77 13.61 -19.44
C LEU A 17 -3.54 13.69 -18.12
N LYS A 18 -4.30 14.77 -17.86
CA LYS A 18 -5.17 14.88 -16.68
C LYS A 18 -6.27 13.82 -16.67
N VAL A 19 -6.90 13.56 -17.80
CA VAL A 19 -7.93 12.51 -17.92
C VAL A 19 -7.32 11.14 -17.73
N ARG A 20 -6.19 10.82 -18.36
CA ARG A 20 -5.48 9.55 -18.19
C ARG A 20 -5.02 9.33 -16.74
N THR A 21 -4.53 10.37 -16.07
CA THR A 21 -4.14 10.29 -14.66
C THR A 21 -5.36 10.19 -13.75
N ALA A 22 -6.47 10.87 -14.05
CA ALA A 22 -7.72 10.75 -13.31
C ALA A 22 -8.31 9.32 -13.41
N VAL A 23 -8.33 8.74 -14.61
CA VAL A 23 -8.77 7.34 -14.82
C VAL A 23 -7.87 6.35 -14.07
N LYS A 24 -6.54 6.54 -14.10
CA LYS A 24 -5.62 5.73 -13.27
C LYS A 24 -5.85 5.92 -11.77
N ARG A 25 -6.18 7.14 -11.33
CA ARG A 25 -6.52 7.42 -9.91
C ARG A 25 -7.80 6.71 -9.47
N GLU A 26 -8.83 6.68 -10.30
CA GLU A 26 -10.07 5.97 -9.97
C GLU A 26 -9.86 4.46 -9.85
N GLN A 27 -8.84 3.89 -10.50
CA GLN A 27 -8.48 2.48 -10.38
C GLN A 27 -7.88 2.12 -9.01
N PHE A 28 -7.47 3.11 -8.22
CA PHE A 28 -6.78 2.91 -6.94
C PHE A 28 -7.43 3.69 -5.78
N LYS A 29 -8.75 3.86 -5.78
CA LYS A 29 -9.45 4.45 -4.62
C LYS A 29 -9.32 3.54 -3.40
N ALA A 30 -9.17 4.12 -2.22
CA ALA A 30 -9.08 3.40 -0.95
C ALA A 30 -10.27 2.46 -0.71
N GLU A 31 -11.44 2.79 -1.25
CA GLU A 31 -12.66 1.98 -1.21
C GLU A 31 -12.50 0.60 -1.87
N ASP A 32 -11.60 0.48 -2.85
CA ASP A 32 -11.29 -0.78 -3.54
C ASP A 32 -10.44 -1.74 -2.70
N PHE A 33 -9.81 -1.28 -1.63
CA PHE A 33 -8.88 -2.08 -0.83
C PHE A 33 -9.51 -2.72 0.41
N GLY A 34 -10.73 -2.34 0.79
CA GLY A 34 -11.43 -2.89 1.95
C GLY A 34 -10.67 -2.63 3.26
N ARG A 35 -10.69 -3.61 4.18
CA ARG A 35 -9.92 -3.52 5.42
C ARG A 35 -8.42 -3.67 5.13
N ILE A 36 -7.60 -2.74 5.65
CA ILE A 36 -6.14 -2.77 5.49
C ILE A 36 -5.59 -4.06 6.09
N SER A 37 -4.87 -4.84 5.25
CA SER A 37 -4.25 -6.11 5.63
C SER A 37 -2.75 -6.05 5.38
N VAL A 38 -1.98 -5.89 6.45
CA VAL A 38 -0.50 -5.77 6.40
C VAL A 38 0.14 -7.03 5.81
N GLU A 39 -0.47 -8.21 6.04
CA GLU A 39 0.00 -9.50 5.51
C GLU A 39 0.03 -9.56 3.98
N ASN A 40 -0.78 -8.69 3.35
CA ASN A 40 -0.90 -8.63 1.90
C ASN A 40 -0.01 -7.56 1.25
N PHE A 41 0.82 -6.87 2.03
CA PHE A 41 1.73 -5.86 1.49
C PHE A 41 2.82 -6.50 0.62
N PRO A 42 3.27 -5.80 -0.45
CA PRO A 42 4.41 -6.27 -1.23
C PRO A 42 5.68 -6.33 -0.39
N PRO A 43 6.62 -7.26 -0.69
CA PRO A 43 7.86 -7.42 0.07
C PRO A 43 8.67 -6.12 0.19
N CYS A 44 8.74 -5.32 -0.88
CA CYS A 44 9.44 -4.03 -0.87
C CYS A 44 8.82 -3.03 0.12
N ILE A 45 7.50 -3.01 0.28
CA ILE A 45 6.81 -2.14 1.24
C ILE A 45 7.00 -2.65 2.67
N ASN A 46 6.88 -3.97 2.89
CA ASN A 46 7.15 -4.57 4.19
C ASN A 46 8.57 -4.30 4.66
N HIS A 47 9.56 -4.37 3.76
CA HIS A 47 10.94 -4.04 4.09
C HIS A 47 11.10 -2.57 4.52
N LEU A 48 10.50 -1.63 3.78
CA LEU A 48 10.54 -0.20 4.14
C LEU A 48 9.84 0.08 5.49
N ILE A 49 8.74 -0.61 5.78
CA ILE A 49 8.08 -0.52 7.10
C ILE A 49 8.99 -1.08 8.19
N GLY A 50 9.64 -2.22 7.94
CA GLY A 50 10.61 -2.80 8.88
C GLY A 50 11.75 -1.84 9.20
N MET A 51 12.32 -1.17 8.19
CA MET A 51 13.33 -0.12 8.39
C MET A 51 12.80 1.04 9.26
N ALA A 52 11.58 1.52 8.98
CA ALA A 52 10.96 2.57 9.77
C ALA A 52 10.82 2.15 11.24
N GLN A 53 10.30 0.95 11.49
CA GLN A 53 10.09 0.41 12.85
C GLN A 53 11.41 0.15 13.59
N ALA A 54 12.47 -0.25 12.86
CA ALA A 54 13.81 -0.44 13.43
C ALA A 54 14.55 0.88 13.70
N GLY A 55 13.98 2.02 13.32
CA GLY A 55 14.64 3.32 13.42
C GLY A 55 15.83 3.45 12.46
N GLU A 56 15.79 2.74 11.33
CA GLU A 56 16.80 2.82 10.30
C GLU A 56 16.55 4.00 9.35
N ASN A 57 17.62 4.48 8.71
CA ASN A 57 17.49 5.56 7.74
C ASN A 57 16.92 5.04 6.42
N ILE A 58 15.67 5.39 6.14
CA ILE A 58 15.00 5.05 4.89
C ILE A 58 15.46 6.01 3.78
N PRO A 59 15.92 5.50 2.61
CA PRO A 59 16.25 6.35 1.47
C PRO A 59 15.07 7.29 1.09
N HIS A 60 15.39 8.49 0.62
CA HIS A 60 14.36 9.49 0.28
C HIS A 60 13.27 8.95 -0.66
N LEU A 61 13.67 8.22 -1.70
CA LEU A 61 12.74 7.59 -2.64
C LEU A 61 11.92 6.45 -1.99
N GLY A 62 12.50 5.77 -0.99
CA GLY A 62 11.80 4.78 -0.18
C GLY A 62 10.71 5.41 0.68
N ARG A 63 10.98 6.56 1.31
CA ARG A 63 9.98 7.33 2.05
C ARG A 63 8.84 7.81 1.15
N PHE A 64 9.18 8.31 -0.03
CA PHE A 64 8.19 8.71 -1.02
C PHE A 64 7.28 7.53 -1.42
N ALA A 65 7.89 6.40 -1.80
CA ALA A 65 7.15 5.21 -2.23
C ALA A 65 6.26 4.64 -1.11
N LEU A 66 6.77 4.59 0.12
CA LEU A 66 6.05 4.12 1.29
C LEU A 66 4.88 5.04 1.64
N THR A 67 5.12 6.36 1.74
CA THR A 67 4.07 7.36 2.02
C THR A 67 2.94 7.29 0.99
N ALA A 68 3.28 7.32 -0.30
CA ALA A 68 2.30 7.26 -1.37
C ALA A 68 1.52 5.93 -1.37
N PHE A 69 2.18 4.80 -1.07
CA PHE A 69 1.50 3.51 -0.96
C PHE A 69 0.53 3.47 0.21
N LEU A 70 0.97 3.87 1.41
CA LEU A 70 0.15 3.85 2.62
C LEU A 70 -1.07 4.77 2.50
N HIS A 71 -0.88 5.95 1.91
CA HIS A 71 -1.98 6.87 1.64
C HIS A 71 -3.03 6.25 0.72
N HIS A 72 -2.61 5.60 -0.39
CA HIS A 72 -3.52 5.00 -1.36
C HIS A 72 -4.29 3.79 -0.84
N ILE A 73 -3.81 3.13 0.21
CA ILE A 73 -4.54 2.05 0.87
C ILE A 73 -5.41 2.55 2.03
N GLY A 74 -5.45 3.87 2.27
CA GLY A 74 -6.36 4.51 3.19
C GLY A 74 -5.81 4.87 4.57
N LEU A 75 -4.49 4.87 4.76
CA LEU A 75 -3.91 5.41 6.01
C LEU A 75 -4.01 6.94 6.02
N SER A 76 -4.30 7.48 7.20
CA SER A 76 -4.29 8.93 7.41
C SER A 76 -2.86 9.49 7.39
N SER A 77 -2.72 10.79 7.09
CA SER A 77 -1.42 11.47 7.15
C SER A 77 -0.79 11.42 8.53
N ASP A 78 -1.61 11.44 9.59
CA ASP A 78 -1.13 11.37 10.98
C ASP A 78 -0.60 9.97 11.31
N ASP A 79 -1.23 8.90 10.84
CA ASP A 79 -0.74 7.53 11.01
C ASP A 79 0.58 7.30 10.26
N ILE A 80 0.69 7.87 9.05
CA ILE A 80 1.93 7.81 8.25
C ILE A 80 3.05 8.61 8.95
N LEU A 81 2.74 9.77 9.52
CA LEU A 81 3.69 10.58 10.27
C LEU A 81 4.19 9.82 11.51
N ALA A 82 3.28 9.16 12.24
CA ALA A 82 3.62 8.37 13.42
C ALA A 82 4.58 7.21 13.09
N LEU A 83 4.46 6.60 11.90
CA LEU A 83 5.39 5.56 11.46
C LEU A 83 6.84 6.06 11.35
N TYR A 84 7.03 7.32 10.95
CA TYR A 84 8.37 7.92 10.83
C TYR A 84 8.93 8.49 12.11
N ALA A 85 8.15 8.56 13.20
CA ALA A 85 8.58 9.16 14.45
C ALA A 85 9.81 8.48 15.10
N THR A 86 10.05 7.20 14.76
CA THR A 86 11.21 6.43 15.23
C THR A 86 12.47 6.63 14.38
N SER A 87 12.38 7.29 13.22
CA SER A 87 13.54 7.50 12.33
C SER A 87 14.56 8.44 12.98
N PRO A 88 15.89 8.17 12.87
CA PRO A 88 16.92 8.94 13.57
C PRO A 88 17.03 10.39 13.09
N ASP A 89 16.58 10.68 11.88
CA ASP A 89 16.55 12.01 11.25
C ASP A 89 15.14 12.62 11.25
N PHE A 90 14.26 12.13 12.13
CA PHE A 90 12.88 12.62 12.22
C PHE A 90 12.84 14.09 12.63
N ASP A 91 12.26 14.90 11.75
CA ASP A 91 11.88 16.28 12.01
C ASP A 91 10.37 16.38 11.72
N GLN A 92 9.59 16.59 12.76
CA GLN A 92 8.13 16.57 12.65
C GLN A 92 7.60 17.55 11.60
N ALA A 93 8.14 18.78 11.57
CA ALA A 93 7.66 19.81 10.66
C ALA A 93 8.00 19.46 9.19
N LYS A 94 9.23 19.01 8.94
CA LYS A 94 9.68 18.61 7.59
C LYS A 94 8.97 17.35 7.13
N THR A 95 8.86 16.34 8.00
CA THR A 95 8.19 15.08 7.66
C THR A 95 6.72 15.30 7.39
N LYS A 96 6.04 16.10 8.23
CA LYS A 96 4.64 16.47 7.99
C LYS A 96 4.47 17.17 6.66
N TYR A 97 5.30 18.17 6.34
CA TYR A 97 5.24 18.86 5.06
C TYR A 97 5.40 17.89 3.87
N GLN A 98 6.35 16.95 3.96
CA GLN A 98 6.56 15.94 2.90
C GLN A 98 5.36 15.01 2.75
N VAL A 99 4.80 14.52 3.86
CA VAL A 99 3.60 13.67 3.85
C VAL A 99 2.44 14.43 3.25
N ASP A 100 2.14 15.64 3.72
CA ASP A 100 1.04 16.47 3.22
C ASP A 100 1.21 16.82 1.72
N HIS A 101 2.45 16.99 1.26
CA HIS A 101 2.73 17.22 -0.15
C HIS A 101 2.46 15.98 -1.00
N ILE A 102 2.91 14.81 -0.56
CA ILE A 102 2.73 13.53 -1.29
C ILE A 102 1.26 13.09 -1.30
N THR A 103 0.54 13.31 -0.20
CA THR A 103 -0.88 12.98 -0.07
C THR A 103 -1.81 14.01 -0.74
N GLY A 104 -1.25 15.09 -1.26
CA GLY A 104 -2.00 16.13 -1.98
C GLY A 104 -2.66 17.18 -1.09
N GLN A 105 -2.47 17.14 0.23
CA GLN A 105 -3.09 18.11 1.14
C GLN A 105 -2.54 19.52 0.92
N THR A 106 -1.26 19.65 0.58
CA THR A 106 -0.61 20.95 0.32
C THR A 106 -0.56 21.28 -1.17
N SER A 107 -0.30 20.28 -2.03
CA SER A 107 -0.08 20.48 -3.46
C SER A 107 -1.35 20.37 -4.30
N GLY A 108 -2.45 19.85 -3.73
CA GLY A 108 -3.65 19.48 -4.47
C GLY A 108 -3.45 18.33 -5.45
N THR A 109 -2.28 17.69 -5.44
CA THR A 109 -1.93 16.57 -6.30
C THR A 109 -1.50 15.39 -5.45
N GLU A 110 -2.28 14.32 -5.47
CA GLU A 110 -1.92 13.04 -4.89
C GLU A 110 -0.86 12.33 -5.73
N TYR A 111 0.21 11.86 -5.11
CA TYR A 111 1.24 11.07 -5.79
C TYR A 111 1.00 9.58 -5.59
N THR A 112 1.10 8.81 -6.67
CA THR A 112 1.08 7.34 -6.62
C THR A 112 2.47 6.79 -6.33
N PRO A 113 2.61 5.64 -5.66
CA PRO A 113 3.90 4.98 -5.52
C PRO A 113 4.50 4.66 -6.90
N PRO A 114 5.84 4.59 -7.02
CA PRO A 114 6.50 4.26 -8.26
C PRO A 114 6.17 2.86 -8.75
N GLU A 115 6.24 2.64 -10.07
CA GLU A 115 6.13 1.30 -10.67
C GLU A 115 7.30 0.40 -10.23
N CYS A 116 7.08 -0.93 -10.27
CA CYS A 116 8.11 -1.90 -9.88
C CYS A 116 9.43 -1.74 -10.64
N ALA A 117 9.39 -1.34 -11.91
CA ALA A 117 10.60 -1.07 -12.70
C ALA A 117 11.40 0.10 -12.10
N THR A 118 10.72 1.17 -11.73
CA THR A 118 11.31 2.34 -11.07
C THR A 118 11.81 2.00 -9.67
N MET A 119 11.04 1.21 -8.90
CA MET A 119 11.48 0.71 -7.58
C MET A 119 12.79 -0.08 -7.67
N LYS A 120 12.94 -0.90 -8.72
CA LYS A 120 14.18 -1.64 -9.00
C LYS A 120 15.33 -0.72 -9.35
N SER A 121 15.13 0.25 -10.23
CA SER A 121 16.19 1.20 -10.64
C SER A 121 16.69 2.07 -9.49
N TYR A 122 15.82 2.32 -8.50
CA TYR A 122 16.17 3.06 -7.28
C TYR A 122 16.75 2.19 -6.15
N GLY A 123 16.88 0.88 -6.38
CA GLY A 123 17.41 -0.05 -5.36
C GLY A 123 16.48 -0.25 -4.16
N ILE A 124 15.20 0.07 -4.28
CA ILE A 124 14.19 -0.09 -3.23
C ILE A 124 13.20 -1.23 -3.49
N CYS A 125 13.51 -2.12 -4.45
CA CYS A 125 12.81 -3.37 -4.66
C CYS A 125 13.55 -4.49 -3.91
N PHE A 126 13.05 -4.84 -2.73
CA PHE A 126 13.65 -5.86 -1.86
C PHE A 126 12.92 -7.20 -2.04
N GLU A 127 13.69 -8.28 -2.09
CA GLU A 127 13.25 -9.68 -2.03
C GLU A 127 11.91 -9.98 -2.74
N PRO A 128 11.84 -9.80 -4.08
CA PRO A 128 10.62 -10.04 -4.81
C PRO A 128 10.17 -11.51 -4.67
N ASP A 129 8.95 -11.73 -4.23
CA ASP A 129 8.37 -13.05 -4.04
C ASP A 129 7.83 -13.67 -5.36
N ASN A 130 7.25 -14.87 -5.23
CA ASN A 130 6.68 -15.59 -6.36
C ASN A 130 5.57 -14.82 -7.08
N LEU A 131 4.81 -13.94 -6.40
CA LEU A 131 3.78 -13.13 -7.04
C LEU A 131 4.41 -11.98 -7.85
N CYS A 132 5.46 -11.36 -7.32
CA CYS A 132 6.23 -10.31 -8.01
C CYS A 132 6.87 -10.80 -9.31
N THR A 133 7.32 -12.07 -9.32
CA THR A 133 8.07 -12.68 -10.43
C THR A 133 7.19 -13.47 -11.39
N ASN A 134 5.91 -13.70 -11.03
CA ASN A 134 5.00 -14.50 -11.85
C ASN A 134 4.57 -13.75 -13.13
N PRO A 135 4.96 -14.21 -14.32
CA PRO A 135 4.59 -13.54 -15.57
C PRO A 135 3.08 -13.54 -15.83
N LYS A 136 2.34 -14.52 -15.28
CA LYS A 136 0.88 -14.58 -15.41
C LYS A 136 0.17 -13.55 -14.54
N ALA A 137 0.73 -13.20 -13.40
CA ALA A 137 0.18 -12.18 -12.51
C ALA A 137 0.44 -10.76 -13.02
N ASN A 138 1.49 -10.57 -13.83
CA ASN A 138 1.87 -9.31 -14.48
C ASN A 138 1.90 -8.13 -13.50
N VAL A 139 2.47 -8.33 -12.30
CA VAL A 139 2.59 -7.30 -11.27
C VAL A 139 3.63 -6.28 -11.68
N LYS A 140 3.19 -5.08 -12.03
CA LYS A 140 4.05 -3.96 -12.42
C LYS A 140 4.06 -2.80 -11.42
N HIS A 141 3.24 -2.90 -10.36
CA HIS A 141 3.03 -1.81 -9.43
C HIS A 141 2.73 -2.34 -8.02
N PRO A 142 3.24 -1.71 -6.93
CA PRO A 142 2.99 -2.15 -5.56
C PRO A 142 1.50 -2.24 -5.20
N LEU A 143 0.68 -1.28 -5.62
CA LEU A 143 -0.77 -1.31 -5.40
C LEU A 143 -1.46 -2.46 -6.15
N SER A 144 -0.98 -2.81 -7.35
CA SER A 144 -1.50 -3.97 -8.08
C SER A 144 -1.21 -5.27 -7.35
N TYR A 145 -0.02 -5.41 -6.76
CA TYR A 145 0.32 -6.53 -5.89
C TYR A 145 -0.68 -6.66 -4.72
N TYR A 146 -0.86 -5.57 -3.98
CA TYR A 146 -1.76 -5.51 -2.84
C TYR A 146 -3.20 -5.86 -3.22
N ARG A 147 -3.69 -5.30 -4.33
CA ARG A 147 -5.02 -5.61 -4.86
C ARG A 147 -5.18 -7.10 -5.18
N ILE A 148 -4.21 -7.72 -5.87
CA ILE A 148 -4.25 -9.15 -6.21
C ILE A 148 -4.29 -10.02 -4.95
N LYS A 149 -3.51 -9.67 -3.93
CA LYS A 149 -3.51 -10.40 -2.65
C LYS A 149 -4.82 -10.26 -1.86
N ASN A 150 -5.49 -9.11 -1.97
CA ASN A 150 -6.76 -8.85 -1.30
C ASN A 150 -7.99 -9.35 -2.07
N LEU A 151 -7.84 -9.77 -3.34
CA LEU A 151 -8.96 -10.36 -4.05
C LEU A 151 -9.43 -11.64 -3.36
N PRO A 152 -10.74 -11.82 -3.13
CA PRO A 152 -11.27 -13.07 -2.59
C PRO A 152 -10.87 -14.21 -3.54
N ARG A 153 -10.16 -15.19 -3.01
CA ARG A 153 -9.79 -16.38 -3.78
C ARG A 153 -11.07 -17.07 -4.23
N LYS A 154 -11.40 -17.00 -5.52
CA LYS A 154 -12.50 -17.74 -6.10
C LYS A 154 -12.21 -19.23 -5.90
N GLY A 155 -12.92 -19.85 -4.95
CA GLY A 155 -13.12 -21.29 -4.87
C GLY A 155 -12.01 -22.12 -4.25
N VAL A 156 -11.85 -22.05 -2.94
CA VAL A 156 -11.72 -23.29 -2.15
C VAL A 156 -13.04 -23.45 -1.43
N LYS A 157 -13.86 -24.38 -1.93
CA LYS A 157 -15.07 -24.86 -1.23
C LYS A 157 -14.65 -25.27 0.17
N GLY A 158 -15.36 -24.71 1.16
CA GLY A 158 -15.09 -24.87 2.57
C GLY A 158 -14.77 -26.30 2.98
N GLU A 159 -13.59 -26.52 3.46
CA GLU A 159 -13.30 -27.57 4.39
C GLU A 159 -13.95 -27.16 5.71
N LYS A 160 -15.05 -27.85 6.05
CA LYS A 160 -15.73 -27.69 7.33
C LYS A 160 -14.70 -27.99 8.43
N VAL A 161 -14.38 -26.97 9.19
CA VAL A 161 -13.69 -27.15 10.49
C VAL A 161 -14.58 -28.08 11.32
N PRO A 162 -14.10 -29.26 11.75
CA PRO A 162 -14.87 -30.10 12.65
C PRO A 162 -14.99 -29.38 13.98
N THR A 163 -16.22 -29.09 14.37
CA THR A 163 -16.54 -28.62 15.72
C THR A 163 -16.15 -29.70 16.71
N PRO A 164 -15.43 -29.40 17.80
CA PRO A 164 -15.20 -30.37 18.85
C PRO A 164 -16.54 -30.68 19.54
N SER A 165 -16.95 -31.92 19.43
CA SER A 165 -18.09 -32.46 20.16
C SER A 165 -17.80 -32.44 21.66
N THR A 166 -18.50 -31.57 22.36
CA THR A 166 -18.61 -31.57 23.83
C THR A 166 -19.44 -32.77 24.24
N ASP A 167 -18.78 -33.84 24.55
CA ASP A 167 -19.38 -34.97 25.26
C ASP A 167 -19.06 -34.86 26.77
N SER A 168 -19.95 -34.15 27.46
CA SER A 168 -19.91 -34.01 28.91
C SER A 168 -20.89 -34.99 29.53
N ARG A 169 -20.42 -36.20 29.81
CA ARG A 169 -21.06 -37.08 30.79
C ARG A 169 -20.11 -37.29 31.95
N SER A 170 -20.19 -36.44 32.94
CA SER A 170 -19.68 -36.70 34.28
C SER A 170 -20.80 -37.25 35.15
N SER A 171 -20.74 -38.53 35.45
CA SER A 171 -21.53 -39.13 36.52
C SER A 171 -20.99 -38.74 37.88
N PRO A 172 -21.84 -38.49 38.91
CA PRO A 172 -21.37 -38.13 40.24
C PRO A 172 -20.84 -39.38 41.01
N PRO A 173 -19.88 -39.19 41.93
CA PRO A 173 -19.34 -40.25 42.75
C PRO A 173 -20.32 -40.63 43.86
N ALA A 174 -20.44 -41.97 44.13
CA ALA A 174 -21.21 -42.55 45.24
C ALA A 174 -20.49 -42.32 46.58
N GLU A 175 -21.26 -41.92 47.59
CA GLU A 175 -20.84 -41.88 49.01
C GLU A 175 -20.60 -43.27 49.58
N PRO A 176 -19.59 -43.45 50.44
CA PRO A 176 -19.42 -44.66 51.22
C PRO A 176 -20.15 -44.62 52.54
N ARG A 177 -20.74 -45.72 52.92
CA ARG A 177 -21.28 -46.01 54.24
C ARG A 177 -20.13 -46.44 55.17
#